data_ac0289eefd5debba49de5b005c71590e
#
_entry.id   ac0289eefd5debba49de5b005c71590e
#
_cell.length_a   1.000
_cell.length_b   1.000
_cell.length_c   1.000
_cell.angle_alpha   90.00
_cell.angle_beta   90.00
_cell.angle_gamma   90.00
#
_symmetry.space_group_name_H-M   'P 1'
#
loop_
_entity.id
_entity.type
_entity.pdbx_description
1 polymer ?
#
loop_
_entity_poly.entity_id
_entity_poly.type
_entity_poly.pdbx_seq_one_letter_code
_entity_poly.pdbx_strand_id
1 'polypeptide(L)'
;QAALFGWLPVMLWILIGGVFFGAVQDFASMYASVKNPDGTNLFPQNYDAAKWKTAADAAYKIIDGNLYQLYHSDDDDPYDNYYGITQEKWNSELIWTTGSKGRFIMSAHTCPTSVAGSSSWGFVGVTQQQVDAYPMAKTGRFPITGYESDGSPIVDQESGYPMDEMAYTDFVYPAWGGAASYKLNTVKMCTERDPRFYVTVFFSGSKWHHGNEMTLTSFAHGANGYTSDARPKSGFLVNRFYDHTANSANGQWGEITFPTFRLGEIYLNFIEAVLECKIRGVNIPANYYTKAMEVWQELRAR
;
A
#
# COMPACT_ATOMS: atom_id res chain seq x y z
N GLN A 1 0.79 -23.66 16.97
CA GLN A 1 0.37 -24.12 15.61
C GLN A 1 -1.15 -24.39 15.54
N ALA A 2 -1.78 -25.00 16.53
CA ALA A 2 -3.24 -25.27 16.53
C ALA A 2 -4.11 -24.00 16.59
N ALA A 3 -3.65 -22.95 17.26
CA ALA A 3 -4.35 -21.65 17.33
C ALA A 3 -4.39 -20.94 15.95
N LEU A 4 -3.33 -21.02 15.16
CA LEU A 4 -3.24 -20.42 13.82
C LEU A 4 -4.27 -21.03 12.84
N PHE A 5 -4.49 -22.35 12.89
CA PHE A 5 -5.46 -23.02 12.01
C PHE A 5 -6.93 -22.68 12.32
N GLY A 6 -7.23 -22.35 13.58
CA GLY A 6 -8.58 -21.91 13.97
C GLY A 6 -8.95 -20.51 13.49
N TRP A 7 -7.96 -19.65 13.20
CA TRP A 7 -8.16 -18.25 12.78
C TRP A 7 -8.13 -18.06 11.27
N LEU A 8 -7.56 -19.01 10.51
CA LEU A 8 -7.48 -18.95 9.05
C LEU A 8 -8.84 -18.75 8.36
N PRO A 9 -9.91 -19.49 8.73
CA PRO A 9 -11.25 -19.25 8.19
C PRO A 9 -11.81 -17.87 8.55
N VAL A 10 -11.53 -17.38 9.76
CA VAL A 10 -11.98 -16.08 10.24
C VAL A 10 -11.32 -14.94 9.44
N MET A 11 -10.03 -15.07 9.16
CA MET A 11 -9.29 -14.10 8.34
C MET A 11 -9.74 -14.10 6.88
N LEU A 12 -10.01 -15.28 6.32
CA LEU A 12 -10.57 -15.40 4.98
C LEU A 12 -11.94 -14.73 4.88
N TRP A 13 -12.75 -14.79 5.95
CA TRP A 13 -14.04 -14.10 6.05
C TRP A 13 -13.91 -12.59 6.19
N ILE A 14 -12.90 -12.07 6.90
CA ILE A 14 -12.63 -10.63 7.00
C ILE A 14 -12.20 -10.08 5.64
N LEU A 15 -11.31 -10.75 4.93
CA LEU A 15 -10.89 -10.39 3.58
C LEU A 15 -12.05 -10.46 2.57
N ILE A 16 -12.83 -11.52 2.63
CA ILE A 16 -13.99 -11.70 1.75
C ILE A 16 -15.11 -10.73 2.17
N GLY A 17 -15.23 -10.39 3.45
CA GLY A 17 -16.25 -9.47 3.95
C GLY A 17 -15.92 -7.99 3.72
N GLY A 18 -14.74 -7.52 4.12
CA GLY A 18 -14.39 -6.10 4.13
C GLY A 18 -14.01 -5.55 2.76
N VAL A 19 -13.08 -6.21 2.07
CA VAL A 19 -12.57 -5.72 0.77
C VAL A 19 -13.55 -6.00 -0.38
N PHE A 20 -14.36 -7.04 -0.27
CA PHE A 20 -15.28 -7.44 -1.34
C PHE A 20 -16.67 -6.78 -1.26
N PHE A 21 -17.11 -6.22 -0.12
CA PHE A 21 -18.50 -5.75 -0.03
C PHE A 21 -18.79 -4.45 -0.80
N GLY A 22 -17.84 -3.54 -0.97
CA GLY A 22 -17.98 -2.43 -1.89
C GLY A 22 -18.00 -2.88 -3.37
N ALA A 23 -17.12 -3.81 -3.69
CA ALA A 23 -17.02 -4.42 -5.02
C ALA A 23 -18.05 -5.55 -5.26
N VAL A 24 -18.57 -6.19 -4.21
CA VAL A 24 -19.49 -7.34 -4.32
C VAL A 24 -20.89 -6.92 -4.77
N GLN A 25 -21.32 -5.69 -4.56
CA GLN A 25 -22.61 -5.25 -5.10
C GLN A 25 -22.55 -5.19 -6.64
N ASP A 26 -21.43 -4.72 -7.19
CA ASP A 26 -21.22 -4.73 -8.64
C ASP A 26 -20.89 -6.14 -9.16
N PHE A 27 -20.07 -6.89 -8.43
CA PHE A 27 -19.79 -8.30 -8.75
C PHE A 27 -21.05 -9.18 -8.64
N ALA A 28 -21.86 -9.00 -7.61
CA ALA A 28 -23.12 -9.76 -7.46
C ALA A 28 -24.09 -9.46 -8.60
N SER A 29 -24.13 -8.23 -9.11
CA SER A 29 -24.94 -7.89 -10.28
C SER A 29 -24.42 -8.51 -11.58
N MET A 30 -23.10 -8.51 -11.78
CA MET A 30 -22.47 -9.12 -12.97
C MET A 30 -22.58 -10.65 -12.99
N TYR A 31 -22.53 -11.29 -11.83
CA TYR A 31 -22.49 -12.75 -11.69
C TYR A 31 -23.76 -13.34 -11.03
N ALA A 32 -24.84 -12.55 -10.97
CA ALA A 32 -26.10 -12.98 -10.35
C ALA A 32 -26.67 -14.26 -10.95
N SER A 33 -26.42 -14.51 -12.23
CA SER A 33 -26.86 -15.71 -12.95
C SER A 33 -25.91 -16.90 -12.82
N VAL A 34 -24.72 -16.71 -12.27
CA VAL A 34 -23.72 -17.80 -12.16
C VAL A 34 -24.08 -18.74 -11.02
N LYS A 35 -24.10 -20.03 -11.33
CA LYS A 35 -24.48 -21.08 -10.40
C LYS A 35 -23.32 -22.05 -10.14
N ASN A 36 -23.32 -22.61 -8.95
CA ASN A 36 -22.51 -23.77 -8.60
C ASN A 36 -22.98 -25.01 -9.38
N PRO A 37 -22.17 -26.08 -9.45
CA PRO A 37 -22.56 -27.33 -10.10
C PRO A 37 -23.83 -27.98 -9.50
N ASP A 38 -24.17 -27.70 -8.25
CA ASP A 38 -25.39 -28.15 -7.57
C ASP A 38 -26.63 -27.28 -7.86
N GLY A 39 -26.50 -26.25 -8.69
CA GLY A 39 -27.59 -25.34 -9.08
C GLY A 39 -27.83 -24.18 -8.11
N THR A 40 -27.13 -24.12 -6.98
CA THR A 40 -27.17 -22.96 -6.06
C THR A 40 -26.49 -21.73 -6.69
N ASN A 41 -26.92 -20.52 -6.29
CA ASN A 41 -26.28 -19.31 -6.75
C ASN A 41 -24.85 -19.21 -6.18
N LEU A 42 -23.89 -18.84 -7.03
CA LEU A 42 -22.50 -18.65 -6.62
C LEU A 42 -22.37 -17.49 -5.60
N PHE A 43 -23.17 -16.45 -5.76
CA PHE A 43 -23.18 -15.28 -4.87
C PHE A 43 -24.55 -15.11 -4.22
N PRO A 44 -24.61 -14.62 -2.97
CA PRO A 44 -25.86 -14.25 -2.34
C PRO A 44 -26.60 -13.21 -3.16
N GLN A 45 -27.89 -13.42 -3.40
CA GLN A 45 -28.72 -12.50 -4.19
C GLN A 45 -29.29 -11.36 -3.34
N ASN A 46 -29.30 -11.53 -2.03
CA ASN A 46 -29.83 -10.54 -1.09
C ASN A 46 -28.69 -9.94 -0.26
N TYR A 47 -28.71 -8.64 -0.14
CA TYR A 47 -27.85 -7.92 0.78
C TYR A 47 -28.23 -8.25 2.24
N ASP A 48 -27.22 -8.60 3.04
CA ASP A 48 -27.36 -8.89 4.46
C ASP A 48 -26.44 -7.98 5.30
N ALA A 49 -27.00 -6.93 5.86
CA ALA A 49 -26.26 -5.98 6.68
C ALA A 49 -25.63 -6.62 7.93
N ALA A 50 -26.19 -7.72 8.45
CA ALA A 50 -25.65 -8.40 9.62
C ALA A 50 -24.25 -8.98 9.40
N LYS A 51 -23.83 -9.19 8.15
CA LYS A 51 -22.47 -9.64 7.81
C LYS A 51 -21.40 -8.64 8.23
N TRP A 52 -21.72 -7.34 8.27
CA TRP A 52 -20.78 -6.33 8.77
C TRP A 52 -20.46 -6.54 10.25
N LYS A 53 -21.47 -6.91 11.05
CA LYS A 53 -21.22 -7.29 12.44
C LYS A 53 -20.32 -8.52 12.55
N THR A 54 -20.54 -9.53 11.72
CA THR A 54 -19.69 -10.72 11.70
C THR A 54 -18.24 -10.37 11.37
N ALA A 55 -18.00 -9.46 10.39
CA ALA A 55 -16.69 -8.97 10.06
C ALA A 55 -16.06 -8.18 11.22
N ALA A 56 -16.82 -7.29 11.86
CA ALA A 56 -16.35 -6.55 13.03
C ALA A 56 -15.99 -7.47 14.20
N ASP A 57 -16.85 -8.45 14.53
CA ASP A 57 -16.61 -9.42 15.59
C ASP A 57 -15.32 -10.25 15.32
N ALA A 58 -15.10 -10.63 14.08
CA ALA A 58 -13.93 -11.40 13.68
C ALA A 58 -12.64 -10.58 13.79
N ALA A 59 -12.64 -9.34 13.31
CA ALA A 59 -11.49 -8.45 13.43
C ALA A 59 -11.20 -8.09 14.90
N TYR A 60 -12.26 -7.81 15.68
CA TYR A 60 -12.14 -7.50 17.10
C TYR A 60 -11.45 -8.63 17.89
N LYS A 61 -11.75 -9.90 17.59
CA LYS A 61 -11.09 -11.05 18.24
C LYS A 61 -9.58 -11.08 18.05
N ILE A 62 -9.09 -10.66 16.88
CA ILE A 62 -7.65 -10.58 16.62
C ILE A 62 -7.04 -9.43 17.41
N ILE A 63 -7.72 -8.29 17.43
CA ILE A 63 -7.29 -7.09 18.15
C ILE A 63 -7.25 -7.33 19.65
N ASP A 64 -8.33 -7.86 20.21
CA ASP A 64 -8.48 -8.13 21.64
C ASP A 64 -7.55 -9.25 22.15
N GLY A 65 -7.15 -10.15 21.24
CA GLY A 65 -6.20 -11.23 21.54
C GLY A 65 -4.78 -10.77 21.83
N ASN A 66 -4.40 -9.53 21.50
CA ASN A 66 -3.10 -8.90 21.75
C ASN A 66 -1.87 -9.75 21.36
N LEU A 67 -2.02 -10.59 20.32
CA LEU A 67 -0.93 -11.44 19.82
C LEU A 67 -0.01 -10.70 18.84
N TYR A 68 -0.47 -9.57 18.30
CA TYR A 68 0.22 -8.78 17.31
C TYR A 68 0.23 -7.32 17.74
N GLN A 69 1.22 -6.56 17.28
CA GLN A 69 1.37 -5.12 17.53
C GLN A 69 1.76 -4.45 16.22
N LEU A 70 1.43 -3.18 16.04
CA LEU A 70 1.97 -2.43 14.92
C LEU A 70 3.50 -2.43 14.99
N TYR A 71 4.14 -2.56 13.84
CA TYR A 71 5.59 -2.53 13.77
C TYR A 71 6.10 -1.10 14.01
N HIS A 72 7.09 -0.99 14.87
CA HIS A 72 7.88 0.21 15.09
C HIS A 72 9.36 -0.14 14.94
N SER A 73 10.11 0.70 14.26
CA SER A 73 11.57 0.64 14.19
C SER A 73 12.21 1.05 15.52
N ASP A 74 13.49 0.76 15.71
CA ASP A 74 14.19 1.07 16.94
C ASP A 74 14.23 2.57 17.26
N ASP A 75 14.26 3.42 16.25
CA ASP A 75 14.25 4.88 16.34
C ASP A 75 12.85 5.51 16.26
N ASP A 76 11.83 4.68 16.05
CA ASP A 76 10.44 5.08 15.89
C ASP A 76 10.22 6.15 14.78
N ASP A 77 11.06 6.15 13.74
CA ASP A 77 10.88 7.02 12.60
C ASP A 77 9.67 6.56 11.75
N PRO A 78 8.73 7.45 11.43
CA PRO A 78 7.52 7.07 10.67
C PRO A 78 7.81 6.47 9.29
N TYR A 79 8.90 6.87 8.64
CA TYR A 79 9.31 6.28 7.37
C TYR A 79 9.75 4.82 7.58
N ASP A 80 10.63 4.59 8.56
CA ASP A 80 11.17 3.27 8.86
C ASP A 80 10.11 2.35 9.46
N ASN A 81 9.18 2.88 10.27
CA ASN A 81 8.01 2.15 10.75
C ASN A 81 7.18 1.60 9.59
N TYR A 82 6.91 2.41 8.56
CA TYR A 82 6.10 1.98 7.43
C TYR A 82 6.88 1.12 6.43
N TYR A 83 8.15 1.42 6.20
CA TYR A 83 9.05 0.68 5.32
C TYR A 83 9.40 -0.70 5.90
N GLY A 84 9.75 -0.77 7.17
CA GLY A 84 10.19 -1.97 7.88
C GLY A 84 9.17 -3.11 7.90
N ILE A 85 7.87 -2.82 7.77
CA ILE A 85 6.83 -3.86 7.65
C ILE A 85 7.17 -4.89 6.54
N THR A 86 7.83 -4.45 5.48
CA THR A 86 8.19 -5.30 4.34
C THR A 86 9.65 -5.75 4.37
N GLN A 87 10.48 -5.17 5.21
CA GLN A 87 11.91 -5.48 5.31
C GLN A 87 12.19 -6.45 6.45
N GLU A 88 11.60 -6.19 7.62
CA GLU A 88 11.86 -7.00 8.81
C GLU A 88 11.11 -8.32 8.77
N LYS A 89 11.87 -9.43 8.83
CA LYS A 89 11.30 -10.78 8.87
C LYS A 89 10.63 -11.02 10.21
N TRP A 90 9.41 -11.55 10.19
CA TRP A 90 8.66 -11.96 11.38
C TRP A 90 8.48 -10.83 12.41
N ASN A 91 8.31 -9.61 11.93
CA ASN A 91 8.01 -8.49 12.80
C ASN A 91 6.65 -8.64 13.50
N SER A 92 6.44 -7.81 14.54
CA SER A 92 5.26 -7.87 15.42
C SER A 92 3.91 -7.70 14.73
N GLU A 93 3.89 -7.06 13.56
CA GLU A 93 2.65 -6.77 12.81
C GLU A 93 2.23 -7.91 11.89
N LEU A 94 3.13 -8.82 11.54
CA LEU A 94 2.88 -9.87 10.55
C LEU A 94 2.05 -11.00 11.14
N ILE A 95 0.90 -11.25 10.54
CA ILE A 95 0.03 -12.39 10.87
C ILE A 95 0.34 -13.57 9.95
N TRP A 96 0.49 -13.28 8.64
CA TRP A 96 0.85 -14.28 7.65
C TRP A 96 1.70 -13.65 6.57
N THR A 97 2.79 -14.31 6.25
CA THR A 97 3.69 -13.91 5.16
C THR A 97 4.11 -15.13 4.34
N THR A 98 4.45 -14.90 3.10
CA THR A 98 5.04 -15.96 2.28
C THR A 98 6.51 -16.15 2.68
N GLY A 99 6.81 -17.28 3.31
CA GLY A 99 8.15 -17.60 3.82
C GLY A 99 9.14 -18.14 2.79
N SER A 100 8.89 -18.00 1.48
CA SER A 100 9.78 -18.55 0.45
C SER A 100 11.05 -17.72 0.30
N LYS A 101 12.18 -18.42 0.25
CA LYS A 101 13.46 -17.87 -0.20
C LYS A 101 13.35 -17.39 -1.66
N GLY A 102 14.19 -16.45 -2.05
CA GLY A 102 14.30 -16.02 -3.45
C GLY A 102 13.47 -14.78 -3.80
N ARG A 103 13.10 -13.98 -2.82
CA ARG A 103 12.47 -12.66 -3.05
C ARG A 103 13.41 -11.62 -3.67
N PHE A 104 14.68 -11.99 -3.90
CA PHE A 104 15.61 -11.18 -4.67
C PHE A 104 15.06 -10.81 -6.05
N ILE A 105 14.20 -11.66 -6.65
CA ILE A 105 13.58 -11.40 -7.94
C ILE A 105 12.77 -10.10 -7.90
N MET A 106 12.00 -9.87 -6.82
CA MET A 106 11.26 -8.61 -6.68
C MET A 106 12.21 -7.41 -6.65
N SER A 107 13.31 -7.49 -5.88
CA SER A 107 14.34 -6.44 -5.84
C SER A 107 15.00 -6.24 -7.22
N ALA A 108 15.30 -7.30 -7.96
CA ALA A 108 15.86 -7.20 -9.30
C ALA A 108 14.90 -6.59 -10.31
N HIS A 109 13.61 -6.93 -10.23
CA HIS A 109 12.58 -6.39 -11.11
C HIS A 109 12.23 -4.93 -10.80
N THR A 110 12.41 -4.51 -9.56
CA THR A 110 12.20 -3.12 -9.14
C THR A 110 13.43 -2.26 -9.42
N CYS A 111 14.64 -2.82 -9.26
CA CYS A 111 15.88 -2.09 -9.43
C CYS A 111 16.05 -1.57 -10.87
N PRO A 112 16.35 -0.27 -11.06
CA PRO A 112 16.60 0.29 -12.38
C PRO A 112 17.81 -0.34 -13.07
N THR A 113 17.72 -0.53 -14.38
CA THR A 113 18.86 -1.06 -15.18
C THR A 113 20.10 -0.17 -15.13
N SER A 114 19.92 1.12 -14.89
CA SER A 114 21.03 2.05 -14.66
C SER A 114 21.85 1.74 -13.40
N VAL A 115 21.29 0.97 -12.45
CA VAL A 115 21.98 0.59 -11.21
C VAL A 115 22.78 -0.70 -11.36
N ALA A 116 22.16 -1.76 -11.85
CA ALA A 116 22.78 -3.10 -11.88
C ALA A 116 22.85 -3.71 -13.30
N GLY A 117 22.71 -2.90 -14.34
CA GLY A 117 22.82 -3.33 -15.73
C GLY A 117 21.86 -4.47 -16.07
N SER A 118 22.36 -5.51 -16.74
CA SER A 118 21.55 -6.66 -17.16
C SER A 118 21.01 -7.53 -16.02
N SER A 119 21.48 -7.31 -14.79
CA SER A 119 21.01 -8.02 -13.61
C SER A 119 19.78 -7.36 -12.96
N SER A 120 19.35 -6.20 -13.46
CA SER A 120 18.18 -5.44 -13.00
C SER A 120 17.28 -5.11 -14.19
N TRP A 121 15.98 -5.01 -13.94
CA TRP A 121 15.00 -4.94 -15.03
C TRP A 121 14.10 -3.72 -14.98
N GLY A 122 13.90 -3.10 -13.82
CA GLY A 122 13.23 -1.81 -13.66
C GLY A 122 11.80 -1.73 -14.20
N PHE A 123 11.03 -2.81 -14.20
CA PHE A 123 9.70 -2.83 -14.81
C PHE A 123 8.55 -3.05 -13.81
N VAL A 124 8.82 -3.32 -12.54
CA VAL A 124 7.76 -3.37 -11.53
C VAL A 124 7.46 -1.95 -11.09
N GLY A 125 6.43 -1.39 -11.72
CA GLY A 125 6.00 -0.02 -11.52
C GLY A 125 4.79 0.10 -10.62
N VAL A 126 4.58 1.31 -10.11
CA VAL A 126 3.35 1.74 -9.42
C VAL A 126 2.38 2.26 -10.48
N THR A 127 1.09 1.91 -10.38
CA THR A 127 0.07 2.47 -11.29
C THR A 127 -0.15 3.95 -11.00
N GLN A 128 -0.64 4.70 -12.00
CA GLN A 128 -1.00 6.11 -11.80
C GLN A 128 -2.07 6.26 -10.72
N GLN A 129 -3.09 5.39 -10.69
CA GLN A 129 -4.11 5.42 -9.64
C GLN A 129 -3.53 5.25 -8.24
N GLN A 130 -2.49 4.43 -8.06
CA GLN A 130 -1.82 4.31 -6.78
C GLN A 130 -1.05 5.59 -6.43
N VAL A 131 -0.43 6.25 -7.39
CA VAL A 131 0.22 7.56 -7.19
C VAL A 131 -0.81 8.61 -6.79
N ASP A 132 -1.96 8.63 -7.45
CA ASP A 132 -3.05 9.58 -7.21
C ASP A 132 -3.74 9.36 -5.85
N ALA A 133 -3.71 8.14 -5.34
CA ALA A 133 -4.31 7.76 -4.06
C ALA A 133 -3.58 8.31 -2.82
N TYR A 134 -2.42 8.95 -2.97
CA TYR A 134 -1.75 9.61 -1.83
C TYR A 134 -2.23 11.04 -1.67
N PRO A 135 -2.67 11.47 -0.47
CA PRO A 135 -3.10 12.84 -0.23
C PRO A 135 -1.94 13.83 -0.30
N MET A 136 -2.29 15.10 -0.37
CA MET A 136 -1.33 16.21 -0.22
C MET A 136 -0.98 16.36 1.26
N ALA A 137 0.32 16.48 1.59
CA ALA A 137 0.79 16.51 2.98
C ALA A 137 0.20 17.70 3.77
N LYS A 138 0.10 18.86 3.13
CA LYS A 138 -0.34 20.09 3.79
C LYS A 138 -1.83 20.09 4.12
N THR A 139 -2.67 19.56 3.24
CA THR A 139 -4.13 19.64 3.37
C THR A 139 -4.75 18.34 3.84
N GLY A 140 -4.05 17.20 3.71
CA GLY A 140 -4.58 15.87 3.94
C GLY A 140 -5.66 15.43 2.93
N ARG A 141 -5.90 16.25 1.88
CA ARG A 141 -6.92 15.97 0.85
C ARG A 141 -6.32 15.15 -0.28
N PHE A 142 -7.13 14.25 -0.82
CA PHE A 142 -6.75 13.50 -2.03
C PHE A 142 -6.77 14.43 -3.24
N PRO A 143 -5.68 14.47 -4.04
CA PRO A 143 -5.62 15.37 -5.20
C PRO A 143 -6.59 14.95 -6.31
N ILE A 144 -6.78 13.66 -6.52
CA ILE A 144 -7.62 13.11 -7.57
C ILE A 144 -8.83 12.42 -6.92
N THR A 145 -10.02 12.87 -7.28
CA THR A 145 -11.29 12.38 -6.72
C THR A 145 -12.02 11.41 -7.64
N GLY A 146 -11.54 11.26 -8.87
CA GLY A 146 -12.11 10.38 -9.89
C GLY A 146 -11.46 10.60 -11.23
N TYR A 147 -12.03 9.98 -12.25
CA TYR A 147 -11.57 10.11 -13.65
C TYR A 147 -12.77 10.35 -14.55
N GLU A 148 -12.60 11.20 -15.54
CA GLU A 148 -13.54 11.39 -16.62
C GLU A 148 -13.59 10.15 -17.52
N SER A 149 -14.57 10.10 -18.42
CA SER A 149 -14.75 8.97 -19.34
C SER A 149 -13.58 8.77 -20.33
N ASP A 150 -12.80 9.81 -20.57
CA ASP A 150 -11.59 9.78 -21.39
C ASP A 150 -10.33 9.42 -20.60
N GLY A 151 -10.47 9.18 -19.29
CA GLY A 151 -9.37 8.84 -18.39
C GLY A 151 -8.64 10.04 -17.79
N SER A 152 -9.04 11.27 -18.08
CA SER A 152 -8.46 12.46 -17.45
C SER A 152 -8.84 12.56 -15.97
N PRO A 153 -7.91 13.00 -15.10
CA PRO A 153 -8.17 13.04 -13.65
C PRO A 153 -9.10 14.21 -13.27
N ILE A 154 -10.02 13.95 -12.36
CA ILE A 154 -10.85 14.98 -11.71
C ILE A 154 -10.08 15.48 -10.49
N VAL A 155 -9.51 16.69 -10.61
CA VAL A 155 -8.66 17.29 -9.59
C VAL A 155 -9.49 18.02 -8.53
N ASP A 156 -9.23 17.71 -7.24
CA ASP A 156 -9.73 18.51 -6.13
C ASP A 156 -8.93 19.83 -6.02
N GLN A 157 -9.54 20.94 -6.40
CA GLN A 157 -8.93 22.28 -6.41
C GLN A 157 -8.49 22.73 -5.01
N GLU A 158 -9.11 22.23 -3.94
CA GLU A 158 -8.78 22.57 -2.56
C GLU A 158 -7.67 21.69 -1.98
N SER A 159 -7.23 20.68 -2.71
CA SER A 159 -6.15 19.78 -2.25
C SER A 159 -4.80 20.46 -2.20
N GLY A 160 -4.59 21.51 -2.99
CA GLY A 160 -3.29 22.13 -3.21
C GLY A 160 -2.43 21.42 -4.26
N TYR A 161 -3.03 20.48 -5.02
CA TYR A 161 -2.34 19.81 -6.11
C TYR A 161 -2.05 20.77 -7.27
N PRO A 162 -0.84 20.75 -7.85
CA PRO A 162 -0.46 21.67 -8.91
C PRO A 162 -1.20 21.38 -10.21
N MET A 163 -1.77 22.44 -10.83
CA MET A 163 -2.44 22.32 -12.13
C MET A 163 -1.47 22.07 -13.29
N ASP A 164 -0.21 22.45 -13.13
CA ASP A 164 0.89 22.18 -14.05
C ASP A 164 1.74 21.01 -13.55
N GLU A 165 1.10 19.92 -13.21
CA GLU A 165 1.64 18.74 -12.51
C GLU A 165 2.89 18.14 -13.16
N MET A 166 3.01 18.22 -14.49
CA MET A 166 4.15 17.73 -15.26
C MET A 166 5.30 18.76 -15.38
N ALA A 167 5.12 19.99 -14.91
CA ALA A 167 6.21 20.96 -14.88
C ALA A 167 7.26 20.57 -13.84
N TYR A 168 8.53 20.76 -14.20
CA TYR A 168 9.63 20.52 -13.29
C TYR A 168 9.77 21.62 -12.24
N THR A 169 10.17 21.23 -11.04
CA THR A 169 10.45 22.13 -9.92
C THR A 169 11.57 21.60 -9.04
N ASP A 170 12.24 22.52 -8.37
CA ASP A 170 13.18 22.15 -7.30
C ASP A 170 12.38 21.77 -6.06
N PHE A 171 12.75 20.67 -5.45
CA PHE A 171 12.11 20.12 -4.27
C PHE A 171 13.16 19.66 -3.27
N VAL A 172 12.89 19.85 -1.99
CA VAL A 172 13.72 19.31 -0.91
C VAL A 172 13.09 18.00 -0.45
N TYR A 173 13.73 16.88 -0.82
CA TYR A 173 13.33 15.58 -0.32
C TYR A 173 13.58 15.53 1.19
N PRO A 174 12.58 15.18 1.99
CA PRO A 174 12.73 15.15 3.44
C PRO A 174 13.82 14.20 3.94
N ALA A 175 14.32 14.45 5.13
CA ALA A 175 15.19 13.51 5.84
C ALA A 175 14.30 12.40 6.43
N TRP A 176 14.47 11.17 5.94
CA TRP A 176 13.77 9.99 6.44
C TRP A 176 14.69 8.78 6.40
N GLY A 177 14.42 7.80 7.26
CA GLY A 177 15.16 6.55 7.28
C GLY A 177 16.65 6.75 7.56
N GLY A 178 17.00 7.69 8.45
CA GLY A 178 18.38 8.03 8.76
C GLY A 178 19.13 8.78 7.66
N ALA A 179 18.52 9.01 6.49
CA ALA A 179 19.12 9.77 5.40
C ALA A 179 18.93 11.27 5.58
N ALA A 180 19.97 12.07 5.29
CA ALA A 180 19.85 13.53 5.27
C ALA A 180 18.94 13.99 4.13
N SER A 181 18.25 15.13 4.34
CA SER A 181 17.50 15.81 3.27
C SER A 181 18.41 16.20 2.11
N TYR A 182 17.89 16.14 0.90
CA TYR A 182 18.63 16.55 -0.30
C TYR A 182 17.73 17.29 -1.29
N LYS A 183 18.35 18.15 -2.09
CA LYS A 183 17.65 18.83 -3.18
C LYS A 183 17.60 17.97 -4.42
N LEU A 184 16.46 18.01 -5.10
CA LEU A 184 16.27 17.34 -6.39
C LEU A 184 15.40 18.20 -7.30
N ASN A 185 15.46 17.92 -8.61
CA ASN A 185 14.56 18.51 -9.60
C ASN A 185 13.61 17.42 -10.11
N THR A 186 12.32 17.60 -9.94
CA THR A 186 11.29 16.62 -10.28
C THR A 186 10.02 17.28 -10.80
N VAL A 187 9.09 16.48 -11.30
CA VAL A 187 7.76 16.95 -11.68
C VAL A 187 6.94 17.30 -10.44
N LYS A 188 6.16 18.37 -10.53
CA LYS A 188 5.37 18.91 -9.40
C LYS A 188 4.41 17.88 -8.80
N MET A 189 3.87 16.96 -9.58
CA MET A 189 2.99 15.91 -9.08
C MET A 189 3.61 15.03 -7.98
N CYS A 190 4.95 14.96 -7.90
CA CYS A 190 5.68 14.19 -6.91
C CYS A 190 6.05 14.97 -5.65
N THR A 191 5.69 16.25 -5.57
CA THR A 191 6.06 17.12 -4.45
C THR A 191 4.91 17.28 -3.46
N GLU A 192 5.25 17.62 -2.21
CA GLU A 192 4.27 17.93 -1.15
C GLU A 192 3.23 16.80 -0.91
N ARG A 193 3.63 15.54 -1.15
CA ARG A 193 2.77 14.37 -0.96
C ARG A 193 2.86 13.84 0.47
N ASP A 194 1.85 13.08 0.88
CA ASP A 194 1.88 12.31 2.12
C ASP A 194 3.18 11.49 2.24
N PRO A 195 3.81 11.39 3.43
CA PRO A 195 5.06 10.65 3.62
C PRO A 195 5.07 9.22 3.07
N ARG A 196 3.92 8.53 3.11
CA ARG A 196 3.77 7.16 2.59
C ARG A 196 4.00 7.06 1.08
N PHE A 197 3.78 8.16 0.34
CA PHE A 197 4.14 8.23 -1.08
C PHE A 197 5.64 7.96 -1.27
N TYR A 198 6.46 8.66 -0.52
CA TYR A 198 7.93 8.57 -0.63
C TYR A 198 8.48 7.22 -0.16
N VAL A 199 7.81 6.56 0.77
CA VAL A 199 8.15 5.17 1.17
C VAL A 199 7.82 4.18 0.06
N THR A 200 6.73 4.41 -0.69
CA THR A 200 6.20 3.41 -1.63
C THR A 200 6.70 3.60 -3.04
N VAL A 201 6.99 4.86 -3.45
CA VAL A 201 7.20 5.23 -4.85
C VAL A 201 8.59 5.79 -5.08
N PHE A 202 9.36 5.18 -6.00
CA PHE A 202 10.46 5.86 -6.65
C PHE A 202 9.95 6.63 -7.86
N PHE A 203 10.40 7.86 -7.98
CA PHE A 203 10.00 8.78 -9.03
C PHE A 203 11.22 9.51 -9.63
N SER A 204 11.06 10.12 -10.77
CA SER A 204 12.14 10.83 -11.48
C SER A 204 12.71 11.95 -10.62
N GLY A 205 14.03 11.97 -10.47
CA GLY A 205 14.77 12.89 -9.62
C GLY A 205 15.08 12.35 -8.23
N SER A 206 14.38 11.31 -7.75
CA SER A 206 14.72 10.68 -6.46
C SER A 206 15.99 9.84 -6.56
N LYS A 207 16.72 9.74 -5.45
CA LYS A 207 17.93 8.95 -5.37
C LYS A 207 17.60 7.49 -5.09
N TRP A 208 18.28 6.59 -5.80
CA TRP A 208 18.31 5.18 -5.47
C TRP A 208 19.22 4.96 -4.27
N HIS A 209 18.80 4.14 -3.32
CA HIS A 209 19.53 3.93 -2.07
C HIS A 209 20.71 2.97 -2.22
N HIS A 210 21.69 3.15 -1.35
CA HIS A 210 22.93 2.40 -1.08
C HIS A 210 24.02 2.37 -2.13
N GLY A 211 25.14 2.97 -1.71
CA GLY A 211 26.47 2.83 -2.32
C GLY A 211 26.66 3.52 -3.65
N ASN A 212 25.64 3.61 -4.44
CA ASN A 212 25.57 4.40 -5.67
C ASN A 212 24.33 5.27 -5.61
N GLU A 213 24.47 6.49 -5.15
CA GLU A 213 23.44 7.50 -5.24
C GLU A 213 23.15 7.82 -6.71
N MET A 214 22.29 7.02 -7.32
CA MET A 214 21.86 7.27 -8.70
C MET A 214 20.53 8.00 -8.68
N THR A 215 20.48 9.13 -9.36
CA THR A 215 19.24 9.82 -9.61
C THR A 215 18.44 9.07 -10.66
N LEU A 216 17.19 8.73 -10.33
CA LEU A 216 16.28 8.16 -11.32
C LEU A 216 15.94 9.21 -12.39
N THR A 217 16.12 8.84 -13.64
CA THR A 217 15.73 9.64 -14.80
C THR A 217 14.74 8.83 -15.63
N SER A 218 13.53 8.64 -15.10
CA SER A 218 12.52 7.78 -15.70
C SER A 218 11.56 8.49 -16.65
N PHE A 219 11.45 9.81 -16.55
CA PHE A 219 10.64 10.59 -17.50
C PHE A 219 11.47 11.02 -18.68
N ALA A 220 10.91 10.92 -19.88
CA ALA A 220 11.55 11.25 -21.14
C ALA A 220 12.95 10.58 -21.27
N HIS A 221 13.59 10.58 -22.29
CA HIS A 221 14.89 10.07 -22.72
C HIS A 221 15.98 9.71 -21.68
N GLY A 222 15.64 9.56 -20.38
CA GLY A 222 16.58 9.12 -19.35
C GLY A 222 16.92 7.62 -19.48
N ALA A 223 17.94 7.16 -18.75
CA ALA A 223 18.41 5.76 -18.77
C ALA A 223 17.32 4.72 -18.46
N ASN A 224 16.27 5.13 -17.72
CA ASN A 224 15.09 4.33 -17.42
C ASN A 224 13.82 4.89 -18.09
N GLY A 225 13.97 5.67 -19.13
CA GLY A 225 12.88 6.33 -19.84
C GLY A 225 12.12 5.40 -20.81
N TYR A 226 11.13 5.97 -21.49
CA TYR A 226 10.19 5.21 -22.33
C TYR A 226 10.82 4.50 -23.54
N THR A 227 12.03 4.82 -23.91
CA THR A 227 12.75 4.17 -25.00
C THR A 227 13.43 2.86 -24.60
N SER A 228 13.49 2.56 -23.29
CA SER A 228 14.04 1.30 -22.77
C SER A 228 12.93 0.27 -22.59
N ASP A 229 13.17 -0.98 -23.01
CA ASP A 229 12.25 -2.10 -22.74
C ASP A 229 12.19 -2.44 -21.24
N ALA A 230 13.30 -2.27 -20.53
CA ALA A 230 13.40 -2.45 -19.09
C ALA A 230 13.11 -1.14 -18.35
N ARG A 231 11.85 -0.77 -18.29
CA ARG A 231 11.36 0.49 -17.68
C ARG A 231 10.00 0.32 -17.01
N PRO A 232 9.67 1.12 -16.00
CA PRO A 232 8.31 1.19 -15.48
C PRO A 232 7.40 1.83 -16.54
N LYS A 233 6.31 1.16 -16.88
CA LYS A 233 5.36 1.67 -17.90
C LYS A 233 4.63 2.94 -17.45
N SER A 234 4.48 3.13 -16.13
CA SER A 234 3.90 4.33 -15.53
C SER A 234 4.90 5.48 -15.30
N GLY A 235 6.20 5.23 -15.47
CA GLY A 235 7.25 6.17 -15.06
C GLY A 235 7.64 6.10 -13.58
N PHE A 236 6.97 5.28 -12.78
CA PHE A 236 7.20 5.12 -11.34
C PHE A 236 7.63 3.69 -11.02
N LEU A 237 8.60 3.53 -10.11
CA LEU A 237 9.00 2.23 -9.57
C LEU A 237 8.51 2.05 -8.15
N VAL A 238 8.35 0.80 -7.75
CA VAL A 238 8.00 0.47 -6.36
C VAL A 238 9.24 0.58 -5.49
N ASN A 239 9.22 1.44 -4.47
CA ASN A 239 10.28 1.57 -3.48
C ASN A 239 10.15 0.55 -2.35
N ARG A 240 8.95 0.38 -1.84
CA ARG A 240 8.66 -0.37 -0.62
C ARG A 240 9.13 -1.82 -0.61
N PHE A 241 9.20 -2.46 -1.78
CA PHE A 241 9.63 -3.85 -1.93
C PHE A 241 11.08 -4.01 -2.39
N TYR A 242 11.88 -2.98 -2.21
CA TYR A 242 13.32 -3.03 -2.43
C TYR A 242 14.05 -2.95 -1.10
N ASP A 243 14.98 -3.86 -0.87
CA ASP A 243 15.82 -3.83 0.34
C ASP A 243 16.91 -2.77 0.18
N HIS A 244 16.76 -1.68 0.93
CA HIS A 244 17.68 -0.54 0.90
C HIS A 244 19.07 -0.89 1.45
N THR A 245 19.25 -2.03 2.13
CA THR A 245 20.55 -2.49 2.60
C THR A 245 21.33 -3.28 1.53
N ALA A 246 20.65 -3.66 0.45
CA ALA A 246 21.25 -4.43 -0.64
C ALA A 246 22.13 -3.57 -1.52
N ASN A 247 23.24 -4.12 -1.98
CA ASN A 247 24.12 -3.50 -2.98
C ASN A 247 23.92 -4.18 -4.35
N SER A 248 22.85 -3.82 -5.02
CA SER A 248 22.47 -4.41 -6.31
C SER A 248 23.50 -4.18 -7.40
N ALA A 249 24.24 -3.06 -7.35
CA ALA A 249 25.30 -2.76 -8.29
C ALA A 249 26.44 -3.81 -8.26
N ASN A 250 26.64 -4.44 -7.11
CA ASN A 250 27.61 -5.51 -6.89
C ASN A 250 26.96 -6.91 -6.88
N GLY A 251 25.71 -7.04 -7.35
CA GLY A 251 25.00 -8.32 -7.40
C GLY A 251 24.52 -8.83 -6.03
N GLN A 252 24.52 -7.99 -5.02
CA GLN A 252 23.98 -8.31 -3.69
C GLN A 252 22.51 -7.89 -3.64
N TRP A 253 21.63 -8.89 -3.67
CA TRP A 253 20.20 -8.70 -3.65
C TRP A 253 19.65 -8.99 -2.24
N GLY A 254 18.86 -8.07 -1.75
CA GLY A 254 18.18 -8.25 -0.47
C GLY A 254 16.97 -9.17 -0.55
N GLU A 255 16.55 -9.64 0.59
CA GLU A 255 15.33 -10.41 0.76
C GLU A 255 14.27 -9.53 1.46
N ILE A 256 13.10 -9.45 0.87
CA ILE A 256 11.94 -8.76 1.45
C ILE A 256 10.95 -9.74 2.06
N THR A 257 10.17 -9.24 2.99
CA THR A 257 8.97 -9.89 3.50
C THR A 257 7.76 -9.42 2.70
N PHE A 258 6.94 -10.36 2.24
CA PHE A 258 5.70 -10.02 1.55
C PHE A 258 4.50 -10.33 2.46
N PRO A 259 3.98 -9.33 3.21
CA PRO A 259 2.85 -9.53 4.11
C PRO A 259 1.61 -9.93 3.32
N THR A 260 1.05 -11.10 3.62
CA THR A 260 -0.26 -11.50 3.10
C THR A 260 -1.36 -10.99 4.01
N PHE A 261 -1.13 -11.09 5.33
CA PHE A 261 -2.01 -10.52 6.35
C PHE A 261 -1.18 -9.85 7.44
N ARG A 262 -1.58 -8.66 7.85
CA ARG A 262 -0.94 -7.89 8.90
C ARG A 262 -1.96 -7.14 9.77
N LEU A 263 -1.58 -6.81 10.99
CA LEU A 263 -2.46 -6.18 11.97
C LEU A 263 -3.03 -4.84 11.48
N GLY A 264 -2.22 -4.01 10.81
CA GLY A 264 -2.70 -2.73 10.29
C GLY A 264 -3.87 -2.86 9.31
N GLU A 265 -3.90 -3.95 8.51
CA GLU A 265 -5.06 -4.27 7.66
C GLU A 265 -6.27 -4.70 8.49
N ILE A 266 -6.07 -5.50 9.53
CA ILE A 266 -7.15 -5.90 10.44
C ILE A 266 -7.76 -4.67 11.15
N TYR A 267 -6.94 -3.69 11.52
CA TYR A 267 -7.42 -2.43 12.09
C TYR A 267 -8.34 -1.68 11.11
N LEU A 268 -7.92 -1.54 9.87
CA LEU A 268 -8.73 -0.89 8.83
C LEU A 268 -10.03 -1.64 8.56
N ASN A 269 -9.99 -2.96 8.45
CA ASN A 269 -11.18 -3.80 8.26
C ASN A 269 -12.16 -3.69 9.45
N PHE A 270 -11.63 -3.61 10.67
CA PHE A 270 -12.46 -3.40 11.86
C PHE A 270 -13.16 -2.02 11.85
N ILE A 271 -12.39 -0.98 11.55
CA ILE A 271 -12.93 0.40 11.47
C ILE A 271 -14.03 0.48 10.42
N GLU A 272 -13.78 -0.04 9.21
CA GLU A 272 -14.76 -0.07 8.12
C GLU A 272 -16.02 -0.82 8.55
N ALA A 273 -15.88 -2.02 9.08
CA ALA A 273 -17.02 -2.83 9.50
C ALA A 273 -17.87 -2.17 10.61
N VAL A 274 -17.23 -1.49 11.57
CA VAL A 274 -17.90 -0.74 12.64
C VAL A 274 -18.66 0.46 12.05
N LEU A 275 -18.06 1.21 11.13
CA LEU A 275 -18.70 2.35 10.48
C LEU A 275 -19.89 1.90 9.61
N GLU A 276 -19.74 0.83 8.85
CA GLU A 276 -20.82 0.26 8.04
C GLU A 276 -21.99 -0.24 8.91
N CYS A 277 -21.71 -0.87 10.05
CA CYS A 277 -22.75 -1.20 11.03
C CYS A 277 -23.50 0.03 11.49
N LYS A 278 -22.79 1.13 11.80
CA LYS A 278 -23.41 2.40 12.23
C LYS A 278 -24.31 2.99 11.14
N ILE A 279 -23.81 3.08 9.93
CA ILE A 279 -24.55 3.63 8.78
C ILE A 279 -25.83 2.84 8.51
N ARG A 280 -25.79 1.53 8.66
CA ARG A 280 -26.89 0.61 8.36
C ARG A 280 -27.77 0.26 9.54
N GLY A 281 -27.52 0.84 10.70
CA GLY A 281 -28.32 0.60 11.90
C GLY A 281 -28.18 -0.82 12.48
N VAL A 282 -27.05 -1.50 12.17
CA VAL A 282 -26.75 -2.81 12.74
C VAL A 282 -26.24 -2.65 14.15
N ASN A 283 -26.87 -3.34 15.12
CA ASN A 283 -26.48 -3.25 16.52
C ASN A 283 -25.18 -4.01 16.80
N ILE A 284 -24.19 -3.32 17.37
CA ILE A 284 -22.89 -3.86 17.78
C ILE A 284 -22.56 -3.46 19.21
N PRO A 285 -21.62 -4.14 19.89
CA PRO A 285 -21.17 -3.74 21.22
C PRO A 285 -20.68 -2.29 21.27
N ALA A 286 -21.08 -1.54 22.30
CA ALA A 286 -20.76 -0.11 22.43
C ALA A 286 -19.23 0.18 22.43
N ASN A 287 -18.43 -0.72 23.00
CA ASN A 287 -16.97 -0.61 23.04
C ASN A 287 -16.31 -0.70 21.65
N TYR A 288 -17.02 -1.19 20.61
CA TYR A 288 -16.46 -1.28 19.26
C TYR A 288 -16.19 0.10 18.66
N TYR A 289 -17.05 1.08 18.93
CA TYR A 289 -16.83 2.45 18.46
C TYR A 289 -15.59 3.07 19.10
N THR A 290 -15.45 2.90 20.41
CA THR A 290 -14.26 3.39 21.14
C THR A 290 -13.01 2.71 20.62
N LYS A 291 -13.03 1.38 20.48
CA LYS A 291 -11.88 0.62 19.97
C LYS A 291 -11.52 0.98 18.53
N ALA A 292 -12.50 1.23 17.67
CA ALA A 292 -12.26 1.67 16.30
C ALA A 292 -11.51 3.02 16.27
N MET A 293 -11.88 3.96 17.14
CA MET A 293 -11.18 5.23 17.26
C MET A 293 -9.76 5.08 17.83
N GLU A 294 -9.56 4.22 18.82
CA GLU A 294 -8.23 3.92 19.39
C GLU A 294 -7.29 3.38 18.32
N VAL A 295 -7.68 2.32 17.60
CA VAL A 295 -6.83 1.71 16.58
C VAL A 295 -6.62 2.61 15.36
N TRP A 296 -7.58 3.50 15.07
CA TRP A 296 -7.41 4.55 14.06
C TRP A 296 -6.32 5.55 14.46
N GLN A 297 -6.35 6.01 15.71
CA GLN A 297 -5.33 6.93 16.24
C GLN A 297 -3.96 6.26 16.26
N GLU A 298 -3.87 5.00 16.67
CA GLU A 298 -2.64 4.22 16.67
C GLU A 298 -2.04 4.09 15.26
N LEU A 299 -2.87 3.77 14.25
CA LEU A 299 -2.42 3.73 12.85
C LEU A 299 -1.91 5.07 12.33
N ARG A 300 -2.47 6.17 12.80
CA ARG A 300 -2.08 7.52 12.38
C ARG A 300 -0.86 8.06 13.12
N ALA A 301 -0.59 7.57 14.30
CA ALA A 301 0.54 7.99 15.11
C ALA A 301 1.85 7.32 14.69
N ARG A 302 1.74 6.17 14.04
CA ARG A 302 2.88 5.38 13.58
C ARG A 302 3.69 6.09 12.49
#